data_5cb23bb1525440fc3f797c7394b5c79a
#
_entry.id   5cb23bb1525440fc3f797c7394b5c79a
#
_cell.length_a   1.000
_cell.length_b   1.000
_cell.length_c   1.000
_cell.angle_alpha   90.00
_cell.angle_beta   90.00
_cell.angle_gamma   90.00
#
_symmetry.space_group_name_H-M   'P 1'
#
loop_
_entity.id
_entity.type
_entity.pdbx_description
1 polymer ?
#
loop_
_entity_poly.entity_id
_entity_poly.type
_entity_poly.pdbx_seq_one_letter_code
_entity_poly.pdbx_strand_id
1 'polypeptide(L)' 'MVRFVSIVTVAALAMLLPMEASAQDRRKDEDACGRDATRFCKAVINDGDYAILNCLKTNRARLRPVCVKHLQDAGQLY' A
#
# COMPACT_ATOMS: atom_id res chain seq x y z
N MET A 1 21.61 0.50 54.70
CA MET A 1 21.55 0.29 54.13
C MET A 1 21.05 0.23 53.11
N VAL A 2 20.75 0.21 52.54
CA VAL A 2 20.38 0.08 51.51
C VAL A 2 20.01 0.25 50.53
N ARG A 3 19.88 0.37 49.97
CA ARG A 3 19.61 0.39 49.02
C ARG A 3 19.16 0.43 47.99
N PHE A 4 18.81 0.39 47.30
CA PHE A 4 18.42 0.35 46.29
C PHE A 4 18.06 0.51 45.25
N VAL A 5 17.88 0.57 44.64
CA VAL A 5 17.68 0.59 43.71
C VAL A 5 17.17 0.65 42.76
N SER A 6 16.74 0.76 42.22
CA SER A 6 16.20 0.72 41.31
C SER A 6 16.06 0.79 40.25
N ILE A 7 16.00 0.80 39.53
CA ILE A 7 15.91 0.73 38.46
C ILE A 7 15.33 0.79 37.49
N VAL A 8 14.85 0.86 36.92
CA VAL A 8 14.28 0.86 35.97
C VAL A 8 14.13 0.87 34.91
N THR A 9 14.16 0.86 34.30
CA THR A 9 14.03 0.65 33.22
C THR A 9 13.46 0.85 32.27
N VAL A 10 12.99 1.10 31.83
CA VAL A 10 12.42 1.25 30.86
C VAL A 10 12.24 1.12 29.78
N ALA A 11 12.05 0.90 29.25
CA ALA A 11 11.80 0.56 28.22
C ALA A 11 11.48 0.99 27.20
N ALA A 12 11.43 1.33 26.65
CA ALA A 12 11.25 1.58 25.57
C ALA A 12 10.62 1.48 24.68
N LEU A 13 10.19 1.24 24.32
CA LEU A 13 9.65 1.08 23.42
C LEU A 13 9.41 1.26 22.33
N ALA A 14 9.42 1.23 21.72
CA ALA A 14 9.33 1.03 20.69
C ALA A 14 8.53 1.37 19.92
N MET A 15 8.17 1.87 19.55
CA MET A 15 7.37 2.18 18.83
C MET A 15 7.54 1.89 17.60
N LEU A 16 7.63 1.09 17.13
CA LEU A 16 7.85 0.69 16.02
C LEU A 16 6.81 0.67 15.25
N LEU A 17 6.48 1.17 14.53
CA LEU A 17 5.59 1.20 13.74
C LEU A 17 5.69 0.57 12.65
N PRO A 18 5.00 -0.12 12.18
CA PRO A 18 4.93 -0.88 11.12
C PRO A 18 4.75 -0.24 9.89
N MET A 19 5.60 0.17 9.31
CA MET A 19 5.51 0.59 8.07
C MET A 19 5.46 -0.57 7.17
N GLU A 20 5.71 -1.74 7.66
CA GLU A 20 5.70 -2.90 6.83
C GLU A 20 4.40 -3.22 6.20
N ALA A 21 3.32 -2.98 6.90
CA ALA A 21 2.01 -3.23 6.36
C ALA A 21 1.77 -2.39 5.12
N SER A 22 2.17 -1.15 5.14
CA SER A 22 2.00 -0.27 3.99
C SER A 22 2.85 -0.70 2.81
N ALA A 23 4.06 -1.18 3.08
CA ALA A 23 4.94 -1.64 2.02
C ALA A 23 4.38 -2.89 1.36
N GLN A 24 3.79 -3.78 2.14
CA GLN A 24 3.18 -4.97 1.60
C GLN A 24 1.97 -4.66 0.76
N ASP A 25 1.16 -3.71 1.18
CA ASP A 25 0.00 -3.31 0.41
C ASP A 25 0.41 -2.71 -0.93
N ARG A 26 1.47 -1.92 -0.94
CA ARG A 26 1.97 -1.36 -2.16
C ARG A 26 2.49 -2.41 -3.10
N ARG A 27 3.15 -3.43 -2.58
CA ARG A 27 3.63 -4.51 -3.42
C ARG A 27 2.50 -5.26 -4.06
N LYS A 28 1.43 -5.51 -3.31
CA LYS A 28 0.27 -6.18 -3.87
C LYS A 28 -0.35 -5.36 -4.98
N ASP A 29 -0.45 -4.06 -4.78
CA ASP A 29 -0.96 -3.17 -5.81
C ASP A 29 -0.11 -3.22 -7.07
N GLU A 30 1.21 -3.15 -6.89
CA GLU A 30 2.12 -3.18 -8.01
C GLU A 30 2.11 -4.51 -8.73
N ASP A 31 2.05 -5.61 -7.99
CA ASP A 31 2.01 -6.93 -8.59
C ASP A 31 0.72 -7.13 -9.38
N ALA A 32 -0.39 -6.65 -8.87
CA ALA A 32 -1.67 -6.85 -9.50
C ALA A 32 -1.93 -5.86 -10.62
N CYS A 33 -1.61 -4.59 -10.41
CA CYS A 33 -1.97 -3.52 -11.32
C CYS A 33 -0.81 -2.72 -11.89
N GLY A 34 0.41 -3.01 -11.48
CA GLY A 34 1.56 -2.22 -11.91
C GLY A 34 1.75 -2.17 -13.42
N ARG A 35 1.58 -3.31 -14.07
CA ARG A 35 1.73 -3.36 -15.52
C ARG A 35 0.63 -2.58 -16.21
N ASP A 36 -0.58 -2.69 -15.70
CA ASP A 36 -1.71 -1.99 -16.28
C ASP A 36 -1.56 -0.48 -16.08
N ALA A 37 -1.09 -0.06 -14.92
CA ALA A 37 -0.84 1.35 -14.65
C ALA A 37 0.24 1.88 -15.59
N THR A 38 1.31 1.13 -15.76
CA THR A 38 2.39 1.55 -16.65
C THR A 38 1.93 1.62 -18.09
N ARG A 39 1.06 0.68 -18.47
CA ARG A 39 0.63 0.58 -19.85
C ARG A 39 -0.45 1.60 -20.21
N PHE A 40 -1.43 1.77 -19.34
CA PHE A 40 -2.59 2.60 -19.65
C PHE A 40 -2.60 3.94 -18.94
N CYS A 41 -1.84 4.08 -17.88
CA CYS A 41 -1.89 5.25 -17.02
C CYS A 41 -0.55 5.99 -16.92
N LYS A 42 0.29 5.81 -17.92
CA LYS A 42 1.63 6.40 -17.92
C LYS A 42 1.60 7.90 -17.75
N ALA A 43 0.61 8.54 -18.32
CA ALA A 43 0.50 10.00 -18.27
C ALA A 43 0.31 10.52 -16.85
N VAL A 44 -0.25 9.69 -15.96
CA VAL A 44 -0.53 10.10 -14.59
C VAL A 44 0.27 9.30 -13.56
N ILE A 45 1.26 8.57 -14.01
CA ILE A 45 2.00 7.66 -13.13
C ILE A 45 2.67 8.39 -11.96
N ASN A 46 2.99 9.64 -12.12
CA ASN A 46 3.63 10.44 -11.08
C ASN A 46 2.68 11.40 -10.40
N ASP A 47 1.40 11.29 -10.67
CA ASP A 47 0.41 12.22 -10.13
C ASP A 47 -0.25 11.73 -8.84
N GLY A 48 0.23 10.64 -8.29
CA GLY A 48 -0.27 10.12 -7.03
C GLY A 48 -1.23 8.96 -7.21
N ASP A 49 -1.49 8.27 -6.11
CA ASP A 49 -2.26 7.04 -6.12
C ASP A 49 -3.70 7.25 -6.60
N TYR A 50 -4.31 8.35 -6.23
CA TYR A 50 -5.69 8.60 -6.66
C TYR A 50 -5.80 8.81 -8.15
N ALA A 51 -4.83 9.49 -8.74
CA ALA A 51 -4.84 9.72 -10.18
C ALA A 51 -4.67 8.40 -10.92
N ILE A 52 -3.79 7.55 -10.42
CA ILE A 52 -3.57 6.24 -11.02
C ILE A 52 -4.83 5.38 -10.87
N LEU A 53 -5.44 5.38 -9.70
CA LEU A 53 -6.64 4.61 -9.47
C LEU A 53 -7.78 5.05 -10.38
N ASN A 54 -7.98 6.34 -10.52
CA ASN A 54 -9.00 6.87 -11.43
C ASN A 54 -8.74 6.45 -12.86
N CYS A 55 -7.48 6.49 -13.27
CA CYS A 55 -7.11 6.05 -14.61
C CYS A 55 -7.40 4.58 -14.81
N LEU A 56 -7.06 3.75 -13.84
CA LEU A 56 -7.33 2.32 -13.92
C LEU A 56 -8.82 2.04 -14.02
N LYS A 57 -9.61 2.73 -13.21
CA LYS A 57 -11.06 2.57 -13.26
C LYS A 57 -11.61 2.95 -14.62
N THR A 58 -11.13 4.02 -15.19
CA THR A 58 -11.55 4.47 -16.51
C THR A 58 -11.19 3.44 -17.59
N ASN A 59 -10.10 2.73 -17.38
CA ASN A 59 -9.64 1.73 -18.34
C ASN A 59 -10.02 0.31 -17.94
N ARG A 60 -11.03 0.16 -17.11
CA ARG A 60 -11.42 -1.13 -16.57
C ARG A 60 -11.52 -2.24 -17.60
N ALA A 61 -12.09 -1.95 -18.74
CA ALA A 61 -12.30 -2.96 -19.77
C ALA A 61 -11.00 -3.49 -20.37
N ARG A 62 -9.90 -2.77 -20.15
CA ARG A 62 -8.61 -3.15 -20.71
C ARG A 62 -7.68 -3.78 -19.70
N LEU A 63 -8.05 -3.75 -18.44
CA LEU A 63 -7.18 -4.26 -17.37
C LEU A 63 -7.12 -5.77 -17.42
N ARG A 64 -5.98 -6.29 -17.01
CA ARG A 64 -5.86 -7.74 -16.88
C ARG A 64 -6.78 -8.20 -15.74
N PRO A 65 -7.28 -9.44 -15.80
CA PRO A 65 -8.16 -9.95 -14.74
C PRO A 65 -7.59 -9.83 -13.34
N VAL A 66 -6.28 -10.01 -13.18
CA VAL A 66 -5.65 -9.93 -11.85
C VAL A 66 -5.78 -8.52 -11.29
N CYS A 67 -5.70 -7.51 -12.13
CA CYS A 67 -5.85 -6.13 -11.68
C CYS A 67 -7.31 -5.83 -11.35
N VAL A 68 -8.23 -6.26 -12.19
CA VAL A 68 -9.65 -6.07 -11.93
C VAL A 68 -10.04 -6.71 -10.60
N LYS A 69 -9.60 -7.94 -10.39
CA LYS A 69 -9.92 -8.64 -9.15
C LYS A 69 -9.35 -7.92 -7.93
N HIS A 70 -8.13 -7.46 -8.04
CA HIS A 70 -7.48 -6.73 -6.95
C HIS A 70 -8.28 -5.48 -6.59
N LEU A 71 -8.71 -4.73 -7.59
CA LEU A 71 -9.48 -3.52 -7.35
C LEU A 71 -10.86 -3.83 -6.79
N GLN A 72 -11.48 -4.92 -7.25
CA GLN A 72 -12.76 -5.36 -6.70
C GLN A 72 -12.62 -5.76 -5.24
N ASP A 73 -11.58 -6.52 -4.92
CA ASP A 73 -11.32 -6.96 -3.55
C ASP A 73 -11.03 -5.78 -2.62
N ALA A 74 -10.48 -4.70 -3.17
CA ALA A 74 -10.21 -3.49 -2.40
C ALA A 74 -11.41 -2.54 -2.36
N GLY A 75 -12.54 -2.95 -2.94
CA GLY A 75 -13.75 -2.12 -2.93
C GLY A 75 -13.71 -0.95 -3.90
N GLN A 76 -12.81 -0.97 -4.85
CA GLN A 76 -12.66 0.13 -5.80
C GLN A 76 -13.42 -0.07 -7.10
N LEU A 77 -13.83 -1.29 -7.39
CA LEU A 77 -14.64 -1.61 -8.56
C LEU A 77 -15.80 -2.49 -8.14
N TYR A 78 -16.86 -2.44 -8.87
CA TYR A 78 -18.05 -3.25 -8.62
C TYR A 78 -18.09 -4.47 -9.50
#